data_bd9787222a6cd748a94196912c66fff6
#
_entry.id   bd9787222a6cd748a94196912c66fff6
#
_cell.length_a   1.000
_cell.length_b   1.000
_cell.length_c   1.000
_cell.angle_alpha   90.00
_cell.angle_beta   90.00
_cell.angle_gamma   90.00
#
_symmetry.space_group_name_H-M   'P 1'
#
loop_
_entity.id
_entity.type
_entity.pdbx_description
1 polymer ?
#
loop_
_entity_poly.entity_id
_entity_poly.type
_entity_poly.pdbx_seq_one_letter_code
_entity_poly.pdbx_strand_id
1 'polypeptide(L)'
;MKFITRFSLNSRIRLAAFAAALLCALPLPPSGYAAPAELTYEKPQLLKASYLLPPNIVAGDLFRVGDQVSTEMYMGHFTLYSDVGTFEVSGENLLKIRIAELPAIRQLDSMSKSKEFLAAAGNAAVKPVKSAVNMVENPVETVKGIPSGLSRFFDRVGSGIKSIANSATDSDSTGGEKGANTAGRVGDFTITALGFEDSRRQLAQDLAVDPYTTNPILADKLTNMAWVTFSGKLGVNTLVSVFVPVSIAISGTAFTNDLVYNTTKSDLIIKNREMMLDIGGSETLADTLLGNRWYSLTVLTSLLTGLESLSKVEGRSQLLELATKAASEEEARFVAATVQMLARMNGTKVSLAKVSARGTVVGIARNGAIVVPAPVDYLSWTKQIALLAQRQDLRAPHRSIWLTGKISTRAREGFEALGWTINRAAPL
;
A
#
# COMPACT_ATOMS: atom_id res chain seq x y z
N MET A 1 16.41 21.24 -78.94
CA MET A 1 15.18 21.37 -79.71
C MET A 1 14.02 21.05 -78.75
N LYS A 2 13.23 22.06 -78.43
CA LYS A 2 12.13 22.00 -77.45
C LYS A 2 10.88 21.47 -78.14
N PHE A 3 10.17 20.53 -77.56
CA PHE A 3 8.78 20.27 -77.87
C PHE A 3 7.93 20.37 -76.62
N ILE A 4 7.14 21.41 -76.54
CA ILE A 4 6.13 21.71 -75.53
C ILE A 4 4.83 21.17 -76.08
N THR A 5 4.26 20.20 -75.42
CA THR A 5 2.89 19.70 -75.71
C THR A 5 1.93 20.36 -74.71
N ARG A 6 1.07 21.23 -75.26
CA ARG A 6 -0.06 21.84 -74.57
C ARG A 6 -1.12 20.77 -74.26
N PHE A 7 -1.40 20.50 -73.02
CA PHE A 7 -2.59 19.77 -72.63
C PHE A 7 -3.77 20.74 -72.44
N SER A 8 -4.85 20.43 -73.17
CA SER A 8 -6.06 21.23 -73.26
C SER A 8 -6.90 21.22 -71.97
N LEU A 9 -7.36 22.43 -71.61
CA LEU A 9 -8.10 22.72 -70.37
C LEU A 9 -9.56 22.18 -70.35
N ASN A 10 -9.99 21.44 -71.39
CA ASN A 10 -11.41 21.05 -71.52
C ASN A 10 -11.76 19.67 -70.97
N SER A 11 -10.81 18.89 -70.52
CA SER A 11 -11.08 17.55 -69.96
C SER A 11 -11.36 17.53 -68.44
N ARG A 12 -11.01 18.61 -67.74
CA ARG A 12 -11.23 18.69 -66.27
C ARG A 12 -12.64 19.10 -65.83
N ILE A 13 -13.43 19.72 -66.70
CA ILE A 13 -14.80 20.19 -66.37
C ILE A 13 -15.84 19.03 -66.51
N ARG A 14 -15.57 18.02 -67.31
CA ARG A 14 -16.49 16.89 -67.47
C ARG A 14 -16.37 15.79 -66.44
N LEU A 15 -15.27 15.69 -65.69
CA LEU A 15 -15.09 14.74 -64.59
C LEU A 15 -15.66 15.25 -63.24
N ALA A 16 -15.77 16.56 -63.06
CA ALA A 16 -16.35 17.15 -61.83
C ALA A 16 -17.89 17.04 -61.78
N ALA A 17 -18.55 16.99 -62.93
CA ALA A 17 -20.02 16.87 -63.00
C ALA A 17 -20.53 15.44 -62.76
N PHE A 18 -19.70 14.38 -62.96
CA PHE A 18 -20.09 13.00 -62.72
C PHE A 18 -19.84 12.54 -61.27
N ALA A 19 -18.94 13.22 -60.55
CA ALA A 19 -18.69 12.93 -59.17
C ALA A 19 -19.73 13.54 -58.20
N ALA A 20 -20.44 14.58 -58.59
CA ALA A 20 -21.47 15.23 -57.76
C ALA A 20 -22.82 14.53 -57.79
N ALA A 21 -23.09 13.68 -58.78
CA ALA A 21 -24.37 12.95 -58.90
C ALA A 21 -24.39 11.59 -58.19
N LEU A 22 -23.20 11.03 -57.77
CA LEU A 22 -23.10 9.74 -57.08
C LEU A 22 -23.05 9.88 -55.56
N LEU A 23 -23.04 11.09 -55.00
CA LEU A 23 -23.01 11.32 -53.54
C LEU A 23 -24.37 11.48 -52.90
N CYS A 24 -25.48 11.42 -53.66
CA CYS A 24 -26.81 11.60 -53.12
C CYS A 24 -27.61 10.31 -52.90
N ALA A 25 -26.98 9.12 -52.99
CA ALA A 25 -27.69 7.84 -52.82
C ALA A 25 -27.04 6.93 -51.76
N LEU A 26 -26.31 7.47 -50.78
CA LEU A 26 -25.99 6.71 -49.59
C LEU A 26 -27.14 6.81 -48.63
N PRO A 27 -27.74 5.68 -48.16
CA PRO A 27 -28.77 5.76 -47.13
C PRO A 27 -28.14 6.43 -45.90
N LEU A 28 -28.81 7.50 -45.42
CA LEU A 28 -28.48 8.09 -44.13
C LEU A 28 -28.53 6.97 -43.09
N PRO A 29 -27.50 6.82 -42.25
CA PRO A 29 -27.56 5.85 -41.16
C PRO A 29 -28.80 6.19 -40.33
N PRO A 30 -29.55 5.16 -39.84
CA PRO A 30 -30.71 5.40 -39.02
C PRO A 30 -30.31 6.31 -37.86
N SER A 31 -31.03 7.42 -37.71
CA SER A 31 -30.89 8.39 -36.62
C SER A 31 -31.26 7.68 -35.31
N GLY A 32 -30.32 7.07 -34.65
CA GLY A 32 -30.56 6.29 -33.44
C GLY A 32 -29.32 5.80 -32.69
N TYR A 33 -28.14 5.91 -33.26
CA TYR A 33 -26.95 5.75 -32.44
C TYR A 33 -26.67 7.09 -31.75
N ALA A 34 -27.24 7.24 -30.53
CA ALA A 34 -26.75 8.24 -29.60
C ALA A 34 -25.25 7.99 -29.49
N ALA A 35 -24.41 8.97 -29.85
CA ALA A 35 -23.00 8.93 -29.57
C ALA A 35 -22.86 8.55 -28.09
N PRO A 36 -22.00 7.58 -27.71
CA PRO A 36 -21.86 7.23 -26.31
C PRO A 36 -21.58 8.54 -25.56
N ALA A 37 -22.45 8.84 -24.58
CA ALA A 37 -22.36 10.07 -23.80
C ALA A 37 -20.90 10.15 -23.32
N GLU A 38 -20.23 11.23 -23.69
CA GLU A 38 -18.83 11.46 -23.29
C GLU A 38 -18.81 11.37 -21.77
N LEU A 39 -18.31 10.25 -21.24
CA LEU A 39 -18.26 9.98 -19.82
C LEU A 39 -17.35 11.04 -19.18
N THR A 40 -17.94 12.11 -18.67
CA THR A 40 -17.22 13.18 -18.00
C THR A 40 -16.47 12.58 -16.81
N TYR A 41 -15.17 12.79 -16.72
CA TYR A 41 -14.36 12.27 -15.61
C TYR A 41 -14.75 12.93 -14.29
N GLU A 42 -14.70 12.14 -13.22
CA GLU A 42 -14.91 12.64 -11.87
C GLU A 42 -13.59 13.18 -11.29
N LYS A 43 -13.71 14.21 -10.46
CA LYS A 43 -12.66 14.60 -9.53
C LYS A 43 -12.77 13.76 -8.25
N PRO A 44 -11.68 13.62 -7.47
CA PRO A 44 -11.77 13.03 -6.14
C PRO A 44 -12.90 13.66 -5.33
N GLN A 45 -13.68 12.84 -4.68
CA GLN A 45 -14.89 13.26 -3.96
C GLN A 45 -14.53 13.63 -2.52
N LEU A 46 -15.22 14.62 -1.97
CA LEU A 46 -15.25 14.87 -0.53
C LEU A 46 -16.51 14.22 0.02
N LEU A 47 -16.35 13.16 0.78
CA LEU A 47 -17.43 12.31 1.28
C LEU A 47 -17.57 12.42 2.80
N LYS A 48 -18.75 12.08 3.32
CA LYS A 48 -18.94 11.94 4.76
C LYS A 48 -18.29 10.65 5.26
N ALA A 49 -17.63 10.69 6.41
CA ALA A 49 -17.07 9.50 7.05
C ALA A 49 -18.14 8.42 7.26
N SER A 50 -19.35 8.79 7.68
CA SER A 50 -20.48 7.88 7.84
C SER A 50 -20.97 7.22 6.55
N TYR A 51 -20.62 7.78 5.39
CA TYR A 51 -20.88 7.13 4.11
C TYR A 51 -19.84 6.03 3.82
N LEU A 52 -18.58 6.25 4.14
CA LEU A 52 -17.49 5.30 3.88
C LEU A 52 -17.42 4.20 4.92
N LEU A 53 -17.56 4.55 6.19
CA LEU A 53 -17.28 3.71 7.36
C LEU A 53 -18.55 3.21 8.04
N PRO A 54 -18.51 2.04 8.68
CA PRO A 54 -19.57 1.60 9.57
C PRO A 54 -19.61 2.44 10.87
N PRO A 55 -20.77 2.54 11.55
CA PRO A 55 -20.95 3.44 12.71
C PRO A 55 -19.90 3.25 13.83
N ASN A 56 -19.52 2.01 14.13
CA ASN A 56 -18.52 1.68 15.15
C ASN A 56 -17.07 2.07 14.79
N ILE A 57 -16.83 2.50 13.56
CA ILE A 57 -15.53 3.02 13.10
C ILE A 57 -15.59 4.55 12.95
N VAL A 58 -16.78 5.14 12.88
CA VAL A 58 -16.94 6.61 12.84
C VAL A 58 -16.67 7.22 14.23
N ALA A 59 -17.14 6.59 15.29
CA ALA A 59 -16.92 7.04 16.66
C ALA A 59 -16.99 5.88 17.66
N GLY A 60 -16.29 6.05 18.78
CA GLY A 60 -16.28 5.15 19.93
C GLY A 60 -15.86 5.89 21.20
N ASP A 61 -15.74 5.17 22.30
CA ASP A 61 -15.41 5.78 23.61
C ASP A 61 -14.08 6.52 23.66
N LEU A 62 -13.13 6.11 22.81
CA LEU A 62 -11.76 6.62 22.79
C LEU A 62 -11.46 7.55 21.61
N PHE A 63 -12.38 7.66 20.66
CA PHE A 63 -12.08 8.35 19.40
C PHE A 63 -13.31 8.87 18.68
N ARG A 64 -13.05 9.76 17.76
CA ARG A 64 -13.99 10.24 16.73
C ARG A 64 -13.25 10.48 15.43
N VAL A 65 -13.82 10.04 14.32
CA VAL A 65 -13.32 10.35 12.98
C VAL A 65 -13.93 11.66 12.49
N GLY A 66 -13.16 12.47 11.80
CA GLY A 66 -13.64 13.70 11.16
C GLY A 66 -14.75 13.44 10.14
N ASP A 67 -15.73 14.33 10.07
CA ASP A 67 -16.92 14.12 9.25
C ASP A 67 -16.65 14.09 7.73
N GLN A 68 -15.65 14.86 7.28
CA GLN A 68 -15.32 14.98 5.86
C GLN A 68 -14.03 14.21 5.53
N VAL A 69 -14.12 13.40 4.49
CA VAL A 69 -13.04 12.51 4.03
C VAL A 69 -12.80 12.79 2.56
N SER A 70 -11.59 13.25 2.24
CA SER A 70 -11.13 13.31 0.85
C SER A 70 -10.87 11.90 0.34
N THR A 71 -11.21 11.64 -0.94
CA THR A 71 -10.97 10.34 -1.59
C THR A 71 -9.90 10.45 -2.67
N GLU A 72 -8.89 11.26 -2.43
CA GLU A 72 -7.75 11.36 -3.33
C GLU A 72 -7.06 10.00 -3.45
N MET A 73 -6.64 9.67 -4.65
CA MET A 73 -5.97 8.40 -4.97
C MET A 73 -6.77 7.15 -4.60
N TYR A 74 -8.10 7.29 -4.54
CA TYR A 74 -9.06 6.22 -4.23
C TYR A 74 -9.02 5.72 -2.78
N MET A 75 -8.17 6.34 -1.93
CA MET A 75 -8.10 6.09 -0.49
C MET A 75 -8.82 7.19 0.28
N GLY A 76 -9.50 6.85 1.35
CA GLY A 76 -10.06 7.82 2.28
C GLY A 76 -8.94 8.46 3.12
N HIS A 77 -8.88 9.79 3.14
CA HIS A 77 -7.99 10.52 4.03
C HIS A 77 -8.78 10.95 5.26
N PHE A 78 -8.52 10.27 6.37
CA PHE A 78 -9.27 10.41 7.62
C PHE A 78 -8.46 11.17 8.65
N THR A 79 -9.14 12.08 9.39
CA THR A 79 -8.60 12.64 10.63
C THR A 79 -9.21 11.89 11.80
N LEU A 80 -8.39 11.20 12.57
CA LEU A 80 -8.80 10.48 13.77
C LEU A 80 -8.46 11.33 15.00
N TYR A 81 -9.47 11.75 15.75
CA TYR A 81 -9.33 12.49 17.01
C TYR A 81 -9.43 11.54 18.19
N SER A 82 -8.52 11.66 19.14
CA SER A 82 -8.53 10.91 20.39
C SER A 82 -7.91 11.75 21.53
N ASP A 83 -8.02 11.29 22.75
CA ASP A 83 -7.38 11.91 23.91
C ASP A 83 -5.85 11.71 23.95
N VAL A 84 -5.34 10.76 23.16
CA VAL A 84 -3.88 10.49 23.06
C VAL A 84 -3.23 11.19 21.87
N GLY A 85 -4.01 11.85 21.02
CA GLY A 85 -3.52 12.62 19.87
C GLY A 85 -4.49 12.64 18.71
N THR A 86 -4.14 13.44 17.70
CA THR A 86 -4.82 13.48 16.40
C THR A 86 -3.94 12.80 15.35
N PHE A 87 -4.55 11.95 14.52
CA PHE A 87 -3.84 11.20 13.51
C PHE A 87 -4.45 11.47 12.13
N GLU A 88 -3.59 11.78 11.16
CA GLU A 88 -3.96 11.79 9.75
C GLU A 88 -3.68 10.41 9.16
N VAL A 89 -4.69 9.79 8.58
CA VAL A 89 -4.66 8.38 8.20
C VAL A 89 -5.19 8.19 6.80
N SER A 90 -4.40 7.56 5.93
CA SER A 90 -4.82 7.15 4.58
C SER A 90 -5.27 5.70 4.56
N GLY A 91 -6.53 5.49 4.20
CA GLY A 91 -7.14 4.17 4.05
C GLY A 91 -7.85 3.64 5.28
N GLU A 92 -9.01 3.03 5.04
CA GLU A 92 -9.86 2.43 6.09
C GLU A 92 -9.10 1.37 6.92
N ASN A 93 -8.24 0.57 6.27
CA ASN A 93 -7.48 -0.47 6.98
C ASN A 93 -6.50 0.13 7.99
N LEU A 94 -5.74 1.17 7.61
CA LEU A 94 -4.84 1.83 8.54
C LEU A 94 -5.60 2.58 9.64
N LEU A 95 -6.76 3.17 9.32
CA LEU A 95 -7.64 3.79 10.30
C LEU A 95 -8.07 2.79 11.38
N LYS A 96 -8.50 1.58 11.00
CA LYS A 96 -8.86 0.52 11.94
C LYS A 96 -7.69 0.13 12.85
N ILE A 97 -6.48 0.03 12.28
CA ILE A 97 -5.26 -0.23 13.05
C ILE A 97 -5.01 0.88 14.07
N ARG A 98 -5.07 2.15 13.66
CA ARG A 98 -4.87 3.30 14.56
C ARG A 98 -5.91 3.35 15.68
N ILE A 99 -7.18 3.10 15.38
CA ILE A 99 -8.25 3.01 16.39
C ILE A 99 -7.93 1.90 17.40
N ALA A 100 -7.54 0.78 16.91
CA ALA A 100 -7.26 -0.40 17.73
C ALA A 100 -5.97 -0.25 18.55
N GLU A 101 -5.04 0.63 18.19
CA GLU A 101 -3.85 0.97 18.98
C GLU A 101 -4.15 1.89 20.19
N LEU A 102 -5.27 2.62 20.18
CA LEU A 102 -5.59 3.63 21.21
C LEU A 102 -5.66 3.05 22.65
N PRO A 103 -6.30 1.90 22.90
CA PRO A 103 -6.29 1.31 24.24
C PRO A 103 -4.89 1.00 24.75
N ALA A 104 -4.01 0.46 23.90
CA ALA A 104 -2.63 0.16 24.25
C ALA A 104 -1.82 1.43 24.57
N ILE A 105 -2.00 2.50 23.79
CA ILE A 105 -1.36 3.80 24.05
C ILE A 105 -1.79 4.34 25.41
N ARG A 106 -3.08 4.31 25.73
CA ARG A 106 -3.60 4.76 27.04
C ARG A 106 -3.06 3.93 28.20
N GLN A 107 -3.00 2.61 28.01
CA GLN A 107 -2.46 1.70 29.02
C GLN A 107 -0.99 2.01 29.29
N LEU A 108 -0.17 2.11 28.23
CA LEU A 108 1.25 2.48 28.36
C LEU A 108 1.44 3.86 28.99
N ASP A 109 0.56 4.82 28.70
CA ASP A 109 0.60 6.14 29.31
C ASP A 109 0.29 6.09 30.81
N SER A 110 -0.71 5.32 31.23
CA SER A 110 -1.04 5.09 32.63
C SER A 110 0.10 4.41 33.38
N MET A 111 0.69 3.37 32.79
CA MET A 111 1.81 2.62 33.37
C MET A 111 3.05 3.49 33.53
N SER A 112 3.36 4.35 32.56
CA SER A 112 4.52 5.26 32.63
C SER A 112 4.42 6.30 33.75
N LYS A 113 3.22 6.55 34.26
CA LYS A 113 2.94 7.46 35.39
C LYS A 113 2.88 6.74 36.74
N SER A 114 2.99 5.41 36.76
CA SER A 114 2.95 4.64 38.01
C SER A 114 4.20 4.86 38.86
N LYS A 115 4.06 4.73 40.20
CA LYS A 115 5.19 4.88 41.14
C LYS A 115 6.28 3.82 40.86
N GLU A 116 5.86 2.63 40.52
CA GLU A 116 6.72 1.48 40.21
C GLU A 116 7.58 1.74 38.97
N PHE A 117 6.95 2.29 37.92
CA PHE A 117 7.67 2.67 36.69
C PHE A 117 8.65 3.81 36.97
N LEU A 118 8.21 4.86 37.65
CA LEU A 118 9.05 6.03 37.95
C LEU A 118 10.25 5.64 38.84
N ALA A 119 10.05 4.76 39.80
CA ALA A 119 11.15 4.22 40.63
C ALA A 119 12.13 3.37 39.80
N ALA A 120 11.62 2.55 38.89
CA ALA A 120 12.44 1.73 37.99
C ALA A 120 13.19 2.58 36.95
N ALA A 121 12.52 3.55 36.36
CA ALA A 121 13.09 4.48 35.38
C ALA A 121 14.13 5.44 35.97
N GLY A 122 13.92 5.93 37.20
CA GLY A 122 14.87 6.84 37.88
C GLY A 122 16.24 6.23 38.16
N ASN A 123 16.34 4.89 38.15
CA ASN A 123 17.57 4.14 38.29
C ASN A 123 18.14 3.61 36.95
N ALA A 124 17.38 3.69 35.86
CA ALA A 124 17.85 3.40 34.52
C ALA A 124 18.25 4.74 33.88
N ALA A 125 19.48 4.89 33.38
CA ALA A 125 19.87 6.08 32.62
C ALA A 125 19.07 6.10 31.28
N VAL A 126 17.77 6.38 31.36
CA VAL A 126 16.91 6.57 30.20
C VAL A 126 17.28 7.93 29.62
N LYS A 127 18.16 7.92 28.61
CA LYS A 127 18.32 9.09 27.75
C LYS A 127 17.03 9.23 26.95
N PRO A 128 16.22 10.29 27.18
CA PRO A 128 15.06 10.52 26.33
C PRO A 128 15.55 10.61 24.90
N VAL A 129 15.03 9.76 24.02
CA VAL A 129 15.25 9.90 22.57
C VAL A 129 14.43 11.13 22.16
N LYS A 130 15.08 12.28 22.16
CA LYS A 130 14.47 13.59 21.82
C LYS A 130 13.98 13.70 20.38
N SER A 131 14.05 12.63 19.60
CA SER A 131 13.72 12.65 18.16
C SER A 131 12.22 12.62 17.86
N ALA A 132 11.37 12.20 18.80
CA ALA A 132 9.92 12.12 18.56
C ALA A 132 9.15 13.38 19.00
N VAL A 133 9.72 14.20 19.88
CA VAL A 133 9.02 15.38 20.45
C VAL A 133 8.85 16.50 19.42
N ASN A 134 9.78 16.62 18.46
CA ASN A 134 9.71 17.67 17.43
C ASN A 134 8.65 17.44 16.36
N MET A 135 8.08 16.22 16.25
CA MET A 135 6.98 15.93 15.30
C MET A 135 5.58 16.27 15.89
N VAL A 136 5.47 16.39 17.20
CA VAL A 136 4.17 16.66 17.88
C VAL A 136 3.89 18.15 18.01
N GLU A 137 4.92 19.01 18.04
CA GLU A 137 4.75 20.46 18.23
C GLU A 137 4.36 21.24 16.96
N ASN A 138 4.53 20.69 15.76
CA ASN A 138 4.11 21.34 14.51
C ASN A 138 3.47 20.36 13.51
N PRO A 139 2.24 19.88 13.76
CA PRO A 139 1.57 18.94 12.81
C PRO A 139 1.15 19.64 11.50
N VAL A 140 1.15 20.95 11.42
CA VAL A 140 0.60 21.72 10.28
C VAL A 140 1.62 21.92 9.15
N GLU A 141 2.91 21.86 9.43
CA GLU A 141 3.94 22.08 8.38
C GLU A 141 4.32 20.83 7.59
N THR A 142 4.06 19.64 8.11
CA THR A 142 4.42 18.37 7.44
C THR A 142 3.44 17.96 6.33
N VAL A 143 2.24 18.56 6.28
CA VAL A 143 1.16 18.14 5.37
C VAL A 143 1.10 18.95 4.07
N LYS A 144 1.81 20.06 3.96
CA LYS A 144 1.74 20.95 2.77
C LYS A 144 2.55 20.50 1.54
N GLY A 145 2.99 19.23 1.47
CA GLY A 145 3.91 18.83 0.41
C GLY A 145 3.71 17.47 -0.24
N ILE A 146 2.62 16.74 -0.02
CA ILE A 146 2.42 15.42 -0.64
C ILE A 146 1.17 15.43 -1.53
N PRO A 147 1.29 15.81 -2.80
CA PRO A 147 0.25 15.51 -3.75
C PRO A 147 0.45 14.09 -4.31
N SER A 148 -0.55 13.22 -4.20
CA SER A 148 -0.78 12.11 -5.11
C SER A 148 0.24 10.97 -5.12
N GLY A 149 0.36 10.18 -4.03
CA GLY A 149 1.24 9.00 -3.98
C GLY A 149 0.94 7.94 -5.03
N LEU A 150 -0.28 7.41 -5.09
CA LEU A 150 -0.63 6.25 -5.93
C LEU A 150 -0.60 6.51 -7.43
N SER A 151 -0.98 7.70 -7.95
CA SER A 151 -0.85 7.95 -9.39
C SER A 151 0.60 8.06 -9.83
N ARG A 152 1.44 8.74 -9.06
CA ARG A 152 2.89 8.78 -9.30
C ARG A 152 3.53 7.39 -9.17
N PHE A 153 3.01 6.56 -8.28
CA PHE A 153 3.42 5.17 -8.16
C PHE A 153 3.13 4.40 -9.46
N PHE A 154 1.90 4.44 -9.97
CA PHE A 154 1.56 3.79 -11.23
C PHE A 154 2.24 4.42 -12.45
N ASP A 155 2.44 5.73 -12.46
CA ASP A 155 3.21 6.42 -13.51
C ASP A 155 4.69 6.00 -13.48
N ARG A 156 5.31 5.87 -12.30
CA ARG A 156 6.67 5.34 -12.14
C ARG A 156 6.78 3.88 -12.59
N VAL A 157 5.78 3.07 -12.30
CA VAL A 157 5.74 1.67 -12.74
C VAL A 157 5.57 1.56 -14.25
N GLY A 158 4.75 2.42 -14.85
CA GLY A 158 4.53 2.45 -16.31
C GLY A 158 5.74 2.98 -17.09
N SER A 159 6.48 3.94 -16.54
CA SER A 159 7.65 4.55 -17.19
C SER A 159 8.98 3.84 -16.90
N GLY A 160 9.08 3.09 -15.81
CA GLY A 160 10.32 2.49 -15.31
C GLY A 160 10.86 1.29 -16.09
N ILE A 161 10.15 0.79 -17.09
CA ILE A 161 10.61 -0.38 -17.89
C ILE A 161 11.74 0.02 -18.88
N LYS A 162 11.94 1.31 -19.14
CA LYS A 162 12.99 1.78 -20.07
C LYS A 162 14.31 2.21 -19.40
N SER A 163 14.37 2.41 -18.09
CA SER A 163 15.55 3.01 -17.46
C SER A 163 16.47 2.05 -16.70
N ILE A 164 16.08 0.80 -16.48
CA ILE A 164 16.91 -0.19 -15.75
C ILE A 164 18.05 -0.74 -16.63
N ALA A 165 17.98 -0.58 -17.94
CA ALA A 165 19.04 -1.03 -18.85
C ALA A 165 20.30 -0.13 -18.85
N ASN A 166 20.25 1.08 -18.30
CA ASN A 166 21.33 2.07 -18.44
C ASN A 166 22.04 2.47 -17.13
N SER A 167 21.75 1.84 -15.99
CA SER A 167 22.37 2.22 -14.70
C SER A 167 23.33 1.19 -14.10
N ALA A 168 23.87 0.30 -14.93
CA ALA A 168 24.81 -0.74 -14.48
C ALA A 168 26.29 -0.37 -14.69
N THR A 169 26.63 0.92 -14.85
CA THR A 169 28.02 1.36 -14.94
C THR A 169 28.17 2.67 -14.17
N ASP A 170 28.52 2.57 -12.90
CA ASP A 170 29.51 3.42 -12.22
C ASP A 170 29.60 3.01 -10.76
N SER A 171 30.58 2.20 -10.46
CA SER A 171 31.09 1.95 -9.13
C SER A 171 32.58 2.30 -9.15
N ASP A 172 32.95 3.37 -8.50
CA ASP A 172 34.34 3.55 -8.03
C ASP A 172 34.32 4.09 -6.59
N SER A 173 34.71 3.33 -5.74
CA SER A 173 35.84 3.08 -4.89
C SER A 173 36.20 4.10 -3.81
N THR A 174 36.81 3.53 -2.85
CA THR A 174 37.82 3.90 -1.83
C THR A 174 37.20 4.00 -0.44
N GLY A 175 37.54 3.17 0.52
CA GLY A 175 38.84 2.70 0.93
C GLY A 175 39.23 3.42 2.23
N GLY A 176 39.23 2.75 3.38
CA GLY A 176 39.70 3.35 4.63
C GLY A 176 39.58 2.41 5.82
N GLU A 177 40.60 1.52 5.96
CA GLU A 177 40.85 0.76 7.18
C GLU A 177 41.15 1.68 8.37
N LYS A 178 40.59 1.32 9.53
CA LYS A 178 41.15 1.48 10.89
C LYS A 178 40.17 0.76 11.81
N GLY A 179 40.46 -0.29 12.51
CA GLY A 179 41.58 -0.64 13.32
C GLY A 179 41.02 -1.29 14.57
N ALA A 180 41.27 -2.57 14.73
CA ALA A 180 41.08 -3.49 15.84
C ALA A 180 41.00 -2.82 17.23
N ASN A 181 39.84 -3.03 17.89
CA ASN A 181 39.64 -3.23 19.34
C ASN A 181 38.16 -3.13 19.74
N THR A 182 37.24 -3.61 18.90
CA THR A 182 35.78 -3.51 19.10
C THR A 182 35.08 -4.85 19.38
N ALA A 183 35.78 -5.97 19.35
CA ALA A 183 35.14 -7.29 19.44
C ALA A 183 34.40 -7.53 20.78
N GLY A 184 34.90 -7.05 21.90
CA GLY A 184 34.25 -7.20 23.21
C GLY A 184 33.03 -6.27 23.38
N ARG A 185 33.13 -5.03 22.88
CA ARG A 185 32.02 -4.05 22.95
C ARG A 185 30.89 -4.33 21.97
N VAL A 186 31.23 -4.93 20.82
CA VAL A 186 30.20 -5.33 19.81
C VAL A 186 29.38 -6.51 20.34
N GLY A 187 29.98 -7.48 21.04
CA GLY A 187 29.25 -8.60 21.64
C GLY A 187 28.22 -8.17 22.67
N ASP A 188 28.62 -7.34 23.65
CA ASP A 188 27.70 -6.84 24.69
C ASP A 188 26.59 -5.94 24.12
N PHE A 189 26.93 -5.10 23.15
CA PHE A 189 25.93 -4.25 22.49
C PHE A 189 24.92 -5.07 21.69
N THR A 190 25.37 -6.12 21.02
CA THR A 190 24.50 -7.01 20.23
C THR A 190 23.54 -7.81 21.13
N ILE A 191 24.03 -8.37 22.24
CA ILE A 191 23.20 -9.13 23.21
C ILE A 191 22.19 -8.19 23.86
N THR A 192 22.58 -7.00 24.27
CA THR A 192 21.71 -5.98 24.84
C THR A 192 20.64 -5.54 23.84
N ALA A 193 21.00 -5.35 22.57
CA ALA A 193 20.05 -4.98 21.53
C ALA A 193 19.02 -6.09 21.23
N LEU A 194 19.45 -7.35 21.20
CA LEU A 194 18.58 -8.50 20.98
C LEU A 194 17.59 -8.67 22.14
N GLY A 195 18.04 -8.64 23.38
CA GLY A 195 17.17 -8.76 24.55
C GLY A 195 16.17 -7.60 24.69
N PHE A 196 16.56 -6.39 24.30
CA PHE A 196 15.67 -5.24 24.25
C PHE A 196 14.56 -5.42 23.17
N GLU A 197 14.91 -5.85 21.97
CA GLU A 197 13.93 -6.08 20.89
C GLU A 197 12.95 -7.21 21.24
N ASP A 198 13.41 -8.24 21.98
CA ASP A 198 12.54 -9.30 22.49
C ASP A 198 11.57 -8.78 23.55
N SER A 199 12.04 -7.95 24.48
CA SER A 199 11.17 -7.31 25.47
C SER A 199 10.11 -6.41 24.84
N ARG A 200 10.48 -5.68 23.79
CA ARG A 200 9.56 -4.82 23.02
C ARG A 200 8.51 -5.65 22.28
N ARG A 201 8.92 -6.74 21.65
CA ARG A 201 8.03 -7.64 20.93
C ARG A 201 7.06 -8.33 21.89
N GLN A 202 7.54 -8.84 23.03
CA GLN A 202 6.71 -9.43 24.06
C GLN A 202 5.67 -8.45 24.58
N LEU A 203 6.08 -7.23 24.91
CA LEU A 203 5.17 -6.17 25.35
C LEU A 203 4.11 -5.83 24.28
N ALA A 204 4.50 -5.78 23.02
CA ALA A 204 3.56 -5.55 21.93
C ALA A 204 2.57 -6.71 21.77
N GLN A 205 3.03 -7.95 21.94
CA GLN A 205 2.17 -9.14 21.95
C GLN A 205 1.18 -9.11 23.09
N ASP A 206 1.62 -8.80 24.31
CA ASP A 206 0.79 -8.71 25.50
C ASP A 206 -0.28 -7.60 25.36
N LEU A 207 0.05 -6.51 24.67
CA LEU A 207 -0.86 -5.41 24.34
C LEU A 207 -1.68 -5.66 23.06
N ALA A 208 -1.49 -6.78 22.39
CA ALA A 208 -2.11 -7.13 21.12
C ALA A 208 -1.93 -6.04 20.04
N VAL A 209 -0.74 -5.43 19.95
CA VAL A 209 -0.40 -4.42 18.95
C VAL A 209 0.81 -4.85 18.12
N ASP A 210 0.99 -4.23 16.95
CA ASP A 210 2.13 -4.50 16.07
C ASP A 210 3.45 -4.05 16.72
N PRO A 211 4.43 -4.96 16.96
CA PRO A 211 5.74 -4.57 17.47
C PRO A 211 6.51 -3.65 16.51
N TYR A 212 6.18 -3.67 15.21
CA TYR A 212 6.79 -2.85 14.17
C TYR A 212 5.83 -1.76 13.66
N THR A 213 4.95 -1.28 14.57
CA THR A 213 3.97 -0.24 14.24
C THR A 213 4.62 1.01 13.67
N THR A 214 3.95 1.62 12.70
CA THR A 214 4.31 2.92 12.15
C THR A 214 3.64 4.09 12.88
N ASN A 215 2.88 3.82 13.95
CA ASN A 215 2.35 4.85 14.83
C ASN A 215 3.48 5.39 15.72
N PRO A 216 3.92 6.65 15.54
CA PRO A 216 5.06 7.16 16.27
C PRO A 216 4.83 7.23 17.78
N ILE A 217 3.59 7.52 18.21
CA ILE A 217 3.23 7.60 19.64
C ILE A 217 3.32 6.21 20.30
N LEU A 218 2.76 5.19 19.64
CA LEU A 218 2.82 3.82 20.15
C LEU A 218 4.25 3.28 20.13
N ALA A 219 4.98 3.50 19.02
CA ALA A 219 6.36 3.04 18.88
C ALA A 219 7.29 3.62 19.96
N ASP A 220 7.14 4.91 20.29
CA ASP A 220 7.91 5.57 21.35
C ASP A 220 7.56 4.99 22.73
N LYS A 221 6.27 4.85 23.04
CA LYS A 221 5.82 4.30 24.32
C LYS A 221 6.25 2.84 24.52
N LEU A 222 6.13 2.00 23.46
CA LEU A 222 6.64 0.63 23.49
C LEU A 222 8.15 0.58 23.73
N THR A 223 8.91 1.45 23.07
CA THR A 223 10.36 1.54 23.21
C THR A 223 10.74 1.94 24.64
N ASN A 224 10.13 2.99 25.19
CA ASN A 224 10.43 3.46 26.53
C ASN A 224 10.07 2.42 27.61
N MET A 225 8.92 1.77 27.47
CA MET A 225 8.50 0.73 28.40
C MET A 225 9.40 -0.52 28.30
N ALA A 226 9.76 -0.94 27.10
CA ALA A 226 10.64 -2.08 26.87
C ALA A 226 12.03 -1.87 27.51
N TRP A 227 12.59 -0.65 27.51
CA TRP A 227 13.84 -0.37 28.17
C TRP A 227 13.77 -0.55 29.70
N VAL A 228 12.67 -0.13 30.31
CA VAL A 228 12.48 -0.29 31.76
C VAL A 228 12.27 -1.75 32.12
N THR A 229 11.51 -2.49 31.33
CA THR A 229 11.27 -3.92 31.50
C THR A 229 12.54 -4.75 31.28
N PHE A 230 13.27 -4.48 30.20
CA PHE A 230 14.54 -5.16 29.88
C PHE A 230 15.61 -4.97 30.95
N SER A 231 15.65 -3.80 31.59
CA SER A 231 16.59 -3.53 32.71
C SER A 231 16.34 -4.39 33.94
N GLY A 232 15.33 -5.29 33.92
CA GLY A 232 14.97 -6.20 35.02
C GLY A 232 14.36 -5.53 36.24
N LYS A 233 14.00 -4.26 36.13
CA LYS A 233 13.49 -3.43 37.25
C LYS A 233 11.98 -3.45 37.38
N LEU A 234 11.27 -3.89 36.32
CA LEU A 234 9.85 -4.16 36.29
C LEU A 234 9.61 -5.57 35.76
N GLY A 235 8.97 -6.43 36.54
CA GLY A 235 8.52 -7.73 36.05
C GLY A 235 7.40 -7.58 35.02
N VAL A 236 7.49 -8.26 33.89
CA VAL A 236 6.47 -8.25 32.82
C VAL A 236 5.09 -8.59 33.36
N ASN A 237 5.00 -9.49 34.35
CA ASN A 237 3.74 -9.92 34.97
C ASN A 237 2.99 -8.82 35.75
N THR A 238 3.66 -7.73 36.13
CA THR A 238 3.03 -6.60 36.81
C THR A 238 2.25 -5.71 35.84
N LEU A 239 2.50 -5.85 34.52
CA LEU A 239 2.02 -4.95 33.48
C LEU A 239 0.68 -5.41 32.84
N VAL A 240 0.34 -6.70 32.92
CA VAL A 240 -0.69 -7.33 32.09
C VAL A 240 -2.02 -7.56 32.77
N SER A 241 -2.18 -7.21 34.08
CA SER A 241 -3.32 -7.64 34.88
C SER A 241 -4.70 -7.01 34.56
N VAL A 242 -4.79 -6.09 33.59
CA VAL A 242 -6.06 -5.34 33.30
C VAL A 242 -6.40 -5.28 31.82
N PHE A 243 -5.82 -6.10 30.96
CA PHE A 243 -6.05 -5.99 29.53
C PHE A 243 -7.24 -6.81 29.03
N VAL A 244 -8.23 -6.15 28.44
CA VAL A 244 -9.22 -6.80 27.57
C VAL A 244 -8.62 -6.80 26.16
N PRO A 245 -8.23 -7.94 25.61
CA PRO A 245 -7.68 -7.99 24.28
C PRO A 245 -8.72 -7.53 23.26
N VAL A 246 -8.56 -6.35 22.74
CA VAL A 246 -9.18 -6.00 21.46
C VAL A 246 -8.33 -6.74 20.45
N SER A 247 -8.86 -7.80 19.88
CA SER A 247 -8.15 -8.59 18.87
C SER A 247 -7.91 -7.70 17.63
N ILE A 248 -6.76 -7.05 17.61
CA ILE A 248 -6.27 -6.35 16.44
C ILE A 248 -5.68 -7.41 15.54
N ALA A 249 -6.38 -7.72 14.47
CA ALA A 249 -5.75 -8.39 13.37
C ALA A 249 -4.68 -7.45 12.83
N ILE A 250 -3.40 -7.72 13.09
CA ILE A 250 -2.33 -7.19 12.25
C ILE A 250 -2.75 -7.50 10.81
N SER A 251 -2.69 -6.51 9.94
CA SER A 251 -3.09 -6.67 8.53
C SER A 251 -2.29 -7.82 7.90
N GLY A 252 -2.88 -9.02 7.85
CA GLY A 252 -2.21 -10.21 7.38
C GLY A 252 -2.99 -11.48 7.69
N THR A 253 -2.40 -12.62 7.38
CA THR A 253 -2.91 -13.94 7.74
C THR A 253 -2.49 -14.31 9.16
N ALA A 254 -3.10 -15.37 9.74
CA ALA A 254 -2.65 -15.96 11.01
C ALA A 254 -1.15 -16.32 10.96
N PHE A 255 -0.66 -16.79 9.80
CA PHE A 255 0.75 -17.11 9.59
C PHE A 255 1.64 -15.87 9.64
N THR A 256 1.21 -14.74 9.07
CA THR A 256 1.93 -13.46 9.18
C THR A 256 2.04 -13.02 10.63
N ASN A 257 0.96 -13.12 11.39
CA ASN A 257 0.93 -12.75 12.81
C ASN A 257 1.86 -13.65 13.63
N ASP A 258 1.87 -14.95 13.37
CA ASP A 258 2.78 -15.90 14.04
C ASP A 258 4.24 -15.53 13.79
N LEU A 259 4.62 -15.27 12.53
CA LEU A 259 5.98 -14.82 12.19
C LEU A 259 6.37 -13.51 12.89
N VAL A 260 5.49 -12.52 12.89
CA VAL A 260 5.77 -11.20 13.47
C VAL A 260 5.95 -11.25 14.98
N TYR A 261 5.11 -12.03 15.69
CA TYR A 261 5.16 -12.10 17.14
C TYR A 261 6.18 -13.12 17.68
N ASN A 262 6.38 -14.23 16.97
CA ASN A 262 7.16 -15.35 17.49
C ASN A 262 8.56 -15.50 16.89
N THR A 263 8.96 -14.56 16.00
CA THR A 263 10.32 -14.55 15.42
C THR A 263 11.07 -13.32 15.88
N THR A 264 12.35 -13.46 16.23
CA THR A 264 13.21 -12.30 16.57
C THR A 264 13.29 -11.35 15.36
N LYS A 265 13.57 -10.07 15.59
CA LYS A 265 13.70 -9.09 14.50
C LYS A 265 14.75 -9.52 13.47
N SER A 266 15.91 -10.01 13.95
CA SER A 266 16.99 -10.46 13.07
C SER A 266 16.59 -11.68 12.25
N ASP A 267 15.97 -12.67 12.89
CA ASP A 267 15.50 -13.87 12.18
C ASP A 267 14.36 -13.56 11.22
N LEU A 268 13.48 -12.62 11.55
CA LEU A 268 12.41 -12.18 10.67
C LEU A 268 12.97 -11.49 9.41
N ILE A 269 14.02 -10.69 9.56
CA ILE A 269 14.73 -10.09 8.40
C ILE A 269 15.34 -11.18 7.52
N ILE A 270 15.99 -12.18 8.13
CA ILE A 270 16.57 -13.32 7.40
C ILE A 270 15.48 -14.10 6.67
N LYS A 271 14.40 -14.47 7.36
CA LYS A 271 13.27 -15.19 6.75
C LYS A 271 12.63 -14.39 5.61
N ASN A 272 12.45 -13.08 5.79
CA ASN A 272 11.93 -12.23 4.72
C ASN A 272 12.86 -12.22 3.50
N ARG A 273 14.18 -12.20 3.71
CA ARG A 273 15.16 -12.32 2.63
C ARG A 273 15.06 -13.66 1.91
N GLU A 274 15.02 -14.76 2.64
CA GLU A 274 14.87 -16.11 2.09
C GLU A 274 13.58 -16.21 1.27
N MET A 275 12.44 -15.76 1.79
CA MET A 275 11.18 -15.74 1.04
C MET A 275 11.29 -14.93 -0.27
N MET A 276 12.00 -13.80 -0.28
CA MET A 276 12.19 -13.03 -1.52
C MET A 276 13.00 -13.79 -2.57
N LEU A 277 14.06 -14.49 -2.15
CA LEU A 277 14.87 -15.32 -3.04
C LEU A 277 14.09 -16.52 -3.58
N ASP A 278 13.30 -17.20 -2.75
CA ASP A 278 12.43 -18.32 -3.13
C ASP A 278 11.31 -17.91 -4.09
N ILE A 279 10.83 -16.68 -3.99
CA ILE A 279 9.86 -16.10 -4.93
C ILE A 279 10.51 -15.82 -6.30
N GLY A 280 11.84 -15.77 -6.37
CA GLY A 280 12.62 -15.50 -7.58
C GLY A 280 13.15 -14.07 -7.65
N GLY A 281 13.28 -13.39 -6.51
CA GLY A 281 13.99 -12.12 -6.39
C GLY A 281 15.51 -12.32 -6.44
N SER A 282 16.25 -11.29 -6.88
CA SER A 282 17.71 -11.26 -6.76
C SER A 282 18.12 -10.75 -5.38
N GLU A 283 19.39 -11.02 -5.00
CA GLU A 283 20.00 -10.46 -3.78
C GLU A 283 19.88 -8.93 -3.72
N THR A 284 20.19 -8.26 -4.82
CA THR A 284 20.07 -6.79 -4.93
C THR A 284 18.64 -6.31 -4.72
N LEU A 285 17.65 -7.05 -5.24
CA LEU A 285 16.24 -6.72 -5.04
C LEU A 285 15.85 -6.90 -3.57
N ALA A 286 16.30 -7.99 -2.94
CA ALA A 286 16.05 -8.25 -1.52
C ALA A 286 16.65 -7.15 -0.64
N ASP A 287 17.90 -6.74 -0.90
CA ASP A 287 18.56 -5.63 -0.18
C ASP A 287 17.79 -4.31 -0.38
N THR A 288 17.39 -4.02 -1.61
CA THR A 288 16.61 -2.81 -1.93
C THR A 288 15.29 -2.78 -1.16
N LEU A 289 14.59 -3.91 -1.11
CA LEU A 289 13.28 -3.98 -0.46
C LEU A 289 13.40 -3.96 1.07
N LEU A 290 14.38 -4.67 1.65
CA LEU A 290 14.70 -4.61 3.09
C LEU A 290 15.14 -3.21 3.53
N GLY A 291 15.86 -2.49 2.67
CA GLY A 291 16.27 -1.09 2.90
C GLY A 291 15.16 -0.06 2.65
N ASN A 292 14.02 -0.45 2.09
CA ASN A 292 12.94 0.50 1.80
C ASN A 292 12.20 0.88 3.11
N ARG A 293 12.47 2.08 3.61
CA ARG A 293 11.94 2.61 4.88
C ARG A 293 10.41 2.70 4.96
N TRP A 294 9.71 2.59 3.84
CA TRP A 294 8.25 2.68 3.77
C TRP A 294 7.55 1.36 4.13
N TYR A 295 8.30 0.27 4.14
CA TYR A 295 7.81 -1.01 4.66
C TYR A 295 8.20 -1.17 6.12
N SER A 296 7.23 -1.25 7.03
CA SER A 296 7.49 -1.87 8.33
C SER A 296 7.75 -3.37 8.12
N LEU A 297 8.45 -4.02 9.05
CA LEU A 297 8.68 -5.47 8.95
C LEU A 297 7.36 -6.24 8.84
N THR A 298 6.32 -5.81 9.55
CA THR A 298 4.98 -6.41 9.47
C THR A 298 4.37 -6.30 8.08
N VAL A 299 4.42 -5.11 7.45
CA VAL A 299 3.88 -4.92 6.10
C VAL A 299 4.68 -5.71 5.07
N LEU A 300 6.01 -5.74 5.21
CA LEU A 300 6.87 -6.54 4.34
C LEU A 300 6.61 -8.03 4.49
N THR A 301 6.54 -8.54 5.72
CA THR A 301 6.23 -9.95 5.97
C THR A 301 4.84 -10.31 5.43
N SER A 302 3.86 -9.43 5.58
CA SER A 302 2.52 -9.63 5.00
C SER A 302 2.55 -9.71 3.48
N LEU A 303 3.30 -8.85 2.81
CA LEU A 303 3.51 -8.92 1.36
C LEU A 303 4.09 -10.29 0.95
N LEU A 304 5.15 -10.72 1.63
CA LEU A 304 5.89 -11.94 1.28
C LEU A 304 5.08 -13.21 1.55
N THR A 305 4.40 -13.32 2.68
CA THR A 305 3.52 -14.47 2.98
C THR A 305 2.35 -14.55 1.99
N GLY A 306 1.83 -13.41 1.52
CA GLY A 306 0.85 -13.36 0.44
C GLY A 306 1.42 -13.91 -0.88
N LEU A 307 2.65 -13.55 -1.24
CA LEU A 307 3.33 -14.07 -2.43
C LEU A 307 3.67 -15.57 -2.32
N GLU A 308 4.05 -16.04 -1.14
CA GLU A 308 4.26 -17.48 -0.89
C GLU A 308 2.99 -18.29 -1.11
N SER A 309 1.84 -17.80 -0.63
CA SER A 309 0.55 -18.47 -0.83
C SER A 309 0.15 -18.59 -2.31
N LEU A 310 0.78 -17.80 -3.19
CA LEU A 310 0.67 -17.86 -4.65
C LEU A 310 1.76 -18.72 -5.30
N SER A 311 2.33 -19.71 -4.59
CA SER A 311 3.50 -20.50 -5.06
C SER A 311 3.36 -21.15 -6.42
N LYS A 312 2.13 -21.50 -6.83
CA LYS A 312 1.81 -22.11 -8.13
C LYS A 312 1.41 -21.10 -9.22
N VAL A 313 1.55 -19.80 -8.93
CA VAL A 313 1.18 -18.71 -9.83
C VAL A 313 2.44 -18.08 -10.41
N GLU A 314 2.53 -18.00 -11.74
CA GLU A 314 3.67 -17.38 -12.42
C GLU A 314 3.73 -15.86 -12.22
N GLY A 315 4.93 -15.28 -12.31
CA GLY A 315 5.15 -13.84 -12.35
C GLY A 315 5.18 -13.15 -10.98
N ARG A 316 5.27 -13.91 -9.88
CA ARG A 316 5.35 -13.35 -8.50
C ARG A 316 6.52 -12.38 -8.31
N SER A 317 7.66 -12.64 -8.94
CA SER A 317 8.84 -11.76 -8.89
C SER A 317 8.56 -10.35 -9.42
N GLN A 318 7.65 -10.19 -10.38
CA GLN A 318 7.24 -8.86 -10.85
C GLN A 318 6.55 -8.03 -9.76
N LEU A 319 5.88 -8.67 -8.81
CA LEU A 319 5.28 -8.00 -7.66
C LEU A 319 6.32 -7.58 -6.61
N LEU A 320 7.42 -8.33 -6.48
CA LEU A 320 8.58 -7.88 -5.68
C LEU A 320 9.26 -6.66 -6.31
N GLU A 321 9.46 -6.67 -7.64
CA GLU A 321 9.99 -5.51 -8.36
C GLU A 321 9.07 -4.29 -8.24
N LEU A 322 7.76 -4.49 -8.27
CA LEU A 322 6.78 -3.44 -8.02
C LEU A 322 6.93 -2.88 -6.61
N ALA A 323 7.08 -3.76 -5.62
CA ALA A 323 7.19 -3.37 -4.21
C ALA A 323 8.40 -2.47 -3.94
N THR A 324 9.54 -2.66 -4.63
CA THR A 324 10.72 -1.79 -4.47
C THR A 324 10.45 -0.33 -4.83
N LYS A 325 9.41 -0.05 -5.61
CA LYS A 325 9.08 1.28 -6.12
C LYS A 325 8.20 2.10 -5.18
N ALA A 326 7.73 1.52 -4.08
CA ALA A 326 6.94 2.23 -3.09
C ALA A 326 7.76 3.38 -2.48
N ALA A 327 7.21 4.59 -2.51
CA ALA A 327 7.83 5.83 -2.04
C ALA A 327 7.00 6.52 -0.93
N SER A 328 6.02 5.81 -0.38
CA SER A 328 5.25 6.19 0.81
C SER A 328 4.75 4.95 1.54
N GLU A 329 4.36 5.09 2.80
CA GLU A 329 3.72 4.03 3.57
C GLU A 329 2.41 3.58 2.91
N GLU A 330 1.64 4.52 2.38
CA GLU A 330 0.39 4.25 1.65
C GLU A 330 0.62 3.33 0.45
N GLU A 331 1.63 3.63 -0.37
CA GLU A 331 2.01 2.80 -1.53
C GLU A 331 2.47 1.39 -1.09
N ALA A 332 3.29 1.30 -0.05
CA ALA A 332 3.77 0.03 0.49
C ALA A 332 2.61 -0.84 0.99
N ARG A 333 1.68 -0.25 1.75
CA ARG A 333 0.46 -0.93 2.23
C ARG A 333 -0.47 -1.31 1.09
N PHE A 334 -0.62 -0.45 0.08
CA PHE A 334 -1.42 -0.76 -1.10
C PHE A 334 -0.90 -1.98 -1.85
N VAL A 335 0.42 -2.08 -2.06
CA VAL A 335 1.03 -3.25 -2.71
C VAL A 335 0.82 -4.51 -1.88
N ALA A 336 1.06 -4.46 -0.57
CA ALA A 336 0.85 -5.59 0.32
C ALA A 336 -0.64 -6.02 0.33
N ALA A 337 -1.57 -5.08 0.43
CA ALA A 337 -3.00 -5.31 0.39
C ALA A 337 -3.45 -5.95 -0.94
N THR A 338 -2.89 -5.47 -2.06
CA THR A 338 -3.16 -6.01 -3.40
C THR A 338 -2.74 -7.49 -3.50
N VAL A 339 -1.56 -7.82 -2.99
CA VAL A 339 -1.06 -9.20 -2.97
C VAL A 339 -1.91 -10.08 -2.06
N GLN A 340 -2.23 -9.63 -0.86
CA GLN A 340 -3.10 -10.35 0.08
C GLN A 340 -4.49 -10.62 -0.52
N MET A 341 -5.02 -9.65 -1.25
CA MET A 341 -6.29 -9.80 -1.94
C MET A 341 -6.23 -10.89 -3.02
N LEU A 342 -5.19 -10.90 -3.86
CA LEU A 342 -4.98 -11.97 -4.84
C LEU A 342 -4.81 -13.35 -4.18
N ALA A 343 -4.04 -13.41 -3.09
CA ALA A 343 -3.81 -14.62 -2.32
C ALA A 343 -5.12 -15.22 -1.79
N ARG A 344 -5.98 -14.39 -1.18
CA ARG A 344 -7.29 -14.83 -0.66
C ARG A 344 -8.27 -15.25 -1.76
N MET A 345 -8.18 -14.62 -2.93
CA MET A 345 -9.05 -14.94 -4.07
C MET A 345 -8.61 -16.22 -4.78
N ASN A 346 -7.30 -16.52 -4.79
CA ASN A 346 -6.77 -17.69 -5.48
C ASN A 346 -7.27 -19.00 -4.85
N GLY A 347 -7.84 -19.86 -5.66
CA GLY A 347 -8.42 -21.14 -5.22
C GLY A 347 -9.80 -21.04 -4.58
N THR A 348 -10.31 -19.84 -4.27
CA THR A 348 -11.63 -19.63 -3.68
C THR A 348 -12.61 -18.95 -4.63
N LYS A 349 -12.20 -17.90 -5.30
CA LYS A 349 -13.01 -17.12 -6.26
C LYS A 349 -12.48 -17.22 -7.69
N VAL A 350 -11.16 -17.33 -7.83
CA VAL A 350 -10.47 -17.38 -9.11
C VAL A 350 -9.35 -18.39 -9.01
N SER A 351 -9.14 -19.19 -10.05
CA SER A 351 -7.95 -20.05 -10.16
C SER A 351 -6.90 -19.32 -10.99
N LEU A 352 -5.95 -18.67 -10.33
CA LEU A 352 -4.90 -17.90 -10.98
C LEU A 352 -3.85 -18.81 -11.64
N ALA A 353 -3.43 -18.47 -12.86
CA ALA A 353 -2.29 -19.03 -13.55
C ALA A 353 -1.07 -18.10 -13.44
N LYS A 354 -1.29 -16.79 -13.54
CA LYS A 354 -0.23 -15.80 -13.62
C LYS A 354 -0.64 -14.48 -12.95
N VAL A 355 0.33 -13.76 -12.42
CA VAL A 355 0.20 -12.35 -12.03
C VAL A 355 1.15 -11.49 -12.85
N SER A 356 0.80 -10.22 -13.04
CA SER A 356 1.60 -9.25 -13.77
C SER A 356 1.47 -7.87 -13.14
N ALA A 357 2.54 -7.07 -13.20
CA ALA A 357 2.62 -5.73 -12.61
C ALA A 357 2.95 -4.65 -13.66
N ARG A 358 2.36 -4.71 -14.83
CA ARG A 358 2.58 -3.74 -15.93
C ARG A 358 1.62 -2.56 -15.82
N GLY A 359 2.00 -1.51 -15.10
CA GLY A 359 1.20 -0.29 -14.90
C GLY A 359 -0.08 -0.49 -14.06
N THR A 360 -0.39 -1.70 -13.67
CA THR A 360 -1.35 -2.12 -12.63
C THR A 360 -1.09 -3.57 -12.30
N VAL A 361 -1.53 -4.02 -11.14
CA VAL A 361 -1.47 -5.45 -10.79
C VAL A 361 -2.67 -6.16 -11.40
N VAL A 362 -2.38 -7.24 -12.11
CA VAL A 362 -3.37 -8.05 -12.83
C VAL A 362 -3.16 -9.51 -12.51
N GLY A 363 -4.23 -10.20 -12.12
CA GLY A 363 -4.30 -11.65 -12.11
C GLY A 363 -4.85 -12.17 -13.43
N ILE A 364 -4.23 -13.21 -13.97
CA ILE A 364 -4.71 -13.94 -15.15
C ILE A 364 -5.12 -15.33 -14.66
N ALA A 365 -6.40 -15.64 -14.81
CA ALA A 365 -6.95 -16.92 -14.44
C ALA A 365 -6.59 -18.01 -15.46
N ARG A 366 -6.67 -19.29 -15.05
CA ARG A 366 -6.39 -20.44 -15.94
C ARG A 366 -7.30 -20.51 -17.17
N ASN A 367 -8.49 -19.95 -17.10
CA ASN A 367 -9.43 -19.81 -18.22
C ASN A 367 -9.22 -18.55 -19.08
N GLY A 368 -8.13 -17.80 -18.84
CA GLY A 368 -7.82 -16.57 -19.56
C GLY A 368 -8.55 -15.33 -19.07
N ALA A 369 -9.40 -15.42 -18.05
CA ALA A 369 -10.07 -14.24 -17.47
C ALA A 369 -9.07 -13.32 -16.79
N ILE A 370 -9.31 -12.00 -16.90
CA ILE A 370 -8.52 -10.96 -16.25
C ILE A 370 -9.22 -10.51 -14.97
N VAL A 371 -8.42 -10.41 -13.91
CA VAL A 371 -8.83 -9.98 -12.58
C VAL A 371 -7.93 -8.82 -12.15
N VAL A 372 -8.53 -7.68 -11.84
CA VAL A 372 -7.83 -6.52 -11.28
C VAL A 372 -8.22 -6.38 -9.82
N PRO A 373 -7.30 -6.66 -8.87
CA PRO A 373 -7.53 -6.38 -7.46
C PRO A 373 -7.40 -4.88 -7.20
N ALA A 374 -8.36 -4.30 -6.50
CA ALA A 374 -8.39 -2.89 -6.15
C ALA A 374 -8.75 -2.70 -4.67
N PRO A 375 -7.75 -2.80 -3.76
CA PRO A 375 -7.93 -2.55 -2.33
C PRO A 375 -8.04 -1.06 -2.05
N VAL A 376 -9.12 -0.44 -2.50
CA VAL A 376 -9.40 1.00 -2.40
C VAL A 376 -10.64 1.25 -1.56
N ASP A 377 -10.75 2.44 -0.95
CA ASP A 377 -11.92 2.81 -0.13
C ASP A 377 -13.05 3.36 -0.99
N TYR A 378 -12.72 4.13 -2.03
CA TYR A 378 -13.70 4.70 -2.95
C TYR A 378 -13.15 4.86 -4.36
N LEU A 379 -13.75 4.18 -5.33
CA LEU A 379 -13.33 4.24 -6.73
C LEU A 379 -14.19 5.23 -7.51
N SER A 380 -13.59 6.35 -7.93
CA SER A 380 -14.18 7.35 -8.82
C SER A 380 -13.78 7.11 -10.28
N TRP A 381 -14.62 7.56 -11.23
CA TRP A 381 -14.31 7.50 -12.67
C TRP A 381 -13.37 8.62 -13.10
N THR A 382 -12.12 8.56 -12.65
CA THR A 382 -11.11 9.52 -13.09
C THR A 382 -10.59 9.19 -14.49
N LYS A 383 -9.86 10.14 -15.11
CA LYS A 383 -9.22 9.90 -16.41
C LYS A 383 -8.29 8.68 -16.36
N GLN A 384 -7.54 8.51 -15.28
CA GLN A 384 -6.63 7.36 -15.11
C GLN A 384 -7.37 6.03 -15.07
N ILE A 385 -8.49 5.96 -14.34
CA ILE A 385 -9.32 4.75 -14.28
C ILE A 385 -9.96 4.44 -15.63
N ALA A 386 -10.42 5.46 -16.34
CA ALA A 386 -10.98 5.26 -17.69
C ALA A 386 -9.92 4.74 -18.68
N LEU A 387 -8.70 5.29 -18.62
CA LEU A 387 -7.58 4.81 -19.43
C LEU A 387 -7.18 3.38 -19.05
N LEU A 388 -7.16 3.04 -17.75
CA LEU A 388 -6.91 1.67 -17.30
C LEU A 388 -7.96 0.71 -17.85
N ALA A 389 -9.24 1.04 -17.73
CA ALA A 389 -10.33 0.19 -18.18
C ALA A 389 -10.34 -0.06 -19.69
N GLN A 390 -9.75 0.86 -20.48
CA GLN A 390 -9.67 0.79 -21.95
C GLN A 390 -8.38 0.13 -22.47
N ARG A 391 -7.44 -0.23 -21.60
CA ARG A 391 -6.13 -0.80 -22.00
C ARG A 391 -6.30 -2.04 -22.88
N GLN A 392 -5.55 -2.06 -23.98
CA GLN A 392 -5.60 -3.15 -24.97
C GLN A 392 -5.06 -4.47 -24.42
N ASP A 393 -4.02 -4.41 -23.59
CA ASP A 393 -3.39 -5.57 -22.95
C ASP A 393 -4.25 -6.18 -21.82
N LEU A 394 -5.35 -5.52 -21.45
CA LEU A 394 -6.38 -6.01 -20.53
C LEU A 394 -7.62 -6.52 -21.27
N ARG A 395 -7.56 -6.72 -22.59
CA ARG A 395 -8.65 -7.33 -23.34
C ARG A 395 -8.67 -8.85 -23.12
N ALA A 396 -9.80 -9.33 -22.64
CA ALA A 396 -10.07 -10.74 -22.44
C ALA A 396 -11.59 -11.00 -22.57
N PRO A 397 -12.01 -12.24 -22.83
CA PRO A 397 -13.44 -12.60 -22.86
C PRO A 397 -14.18 -12.25 -21.57
N HIS A 398 -13.48 -12.39 -20.42
CA HIS A 398 -14.00 -12.05 -19.11
C HIS A 398 -13.01 -11.14 -18.39
N ARG A 399 -13.48 -9.97 -17.96
CA ARG A 399 -12.68 -9.00 -17.20
C ARG A 399 -13.43 -8.59 -15.96
N SER A 400 -12.76 -8.58 -14.82
CA SER A 400 -13.37 -8.19 -13.57
C SER A 400 -12.44 -7.31 -12.75
N ILE A 401 -13.04 -6.30 -12.11
CA ILE A 401 -12.39 -5.54 -11.05
C ILE A 401 -13.00 -5.95 -9.72
N TRP A 402 -12.15 -6.16 -8.72
CA TRP A 402 -12.54 -6.56 -7.39
C TRP A 402 -12.19 -5.46 -6.39
N LEU A 403 -13.18 -4.97 -5.66
CA LEU A 403 -13.09 -3.79 -4.78
C LEU A 403 -13.29 -4.19 -3.33
N THR A 404 -12.47 -3.64 -2.43
CA THR A 404 -12.72 -3.72 -0.99
C THR A 404 -13.73 -2.67 -0.52
N GLY A 405 -13.68 -1.47 -1.08
CA GLY A 405 -14.53 -0.34 -0.72
C GLY A 405 -15.70 -0.09 -1.67
N LYS A 406 -16.05 1.17 -1.79
CA LYS A 406 -17.20 1.62 -2.59
C LYS A 406 -16.79 2.10 -3.98
N ILE A 407 -17.77 2.30 -4.84
CA ILE A 407 -17.57 2.76 -6.21
C ILE A 407 -18.65 3.82 -6.53
N SER A 408 -18.27 4.88 -7.24
CA SER A 408 -19.21 5.86 -7.72
C SER A 408 -20.15 5.26 -8.79
N THR A 409 -21.32 5.85 -8.95
CA THR A 409 -22.26 5.45 -10.00
C THR A 409 -21.62 5.56 -11.38
N ARG A 410 -20.91 6.65 -11.63
CA ARG A 410 -20.21 6.89 -12.90
C ARG A 410 -19.08 5.89 -13.17
N ALA A 411 -18.31 5.55 -12.16
CA ALA A 411 -17.27 4.52 -12.32
C ALA A 411 -17.88 3.14 -12.62
N ARG A 412 -19.00 2.81 -11.97
CA ARG A 412 -19.76 1.60 -12.27
C ARG A 412 -20.21 1.56 -13.73
N GLU A 413 -20.91 2.60 -14.16
CA GLU A 413 -21.39 2.73 -15.55
C GLU A 413 -20.25 2.67 -16.56
N GLY A 414 -19.13 3.34 -16.26
CA GLY A 414 -17.95 3.34 -17.13
C GLY A 414 -17.30 1.96 -17.29
N PHE A 415 -17.17 1.20 -16.20
CA PHE A 415 -16.66 -0.17 -16.26
C PHE A 415 -17.61 -1.12 -16.98
N GLU A 416 -18.92 -1.07 -16.67
CA GLU A 416 -19.94 -1.90 -17.29
C GLU A 416 -20.05 -1.63 -18.79
N ALA A 417 -20.05 -0.36 -19.21
CA ALA A 417 -20.05 0.03 -20.62
C ALA A 417 -18.84 -0.49 -21.41
N LEU A 418 -17.71 -0.69 -20.72
CA LEU A 418 -16.51 -1.28 -21.30
C LEU A 418 -16.45 -2.81 -21.16
N GLY A 419 -17.51 -3.46 -20.66
CA GLY A 419 -17.62 -4.91 -20.53
C GLY A 419 -16.83 -5.49 -19.35
N TRP A 420 -16.63 -4.71 -18.27
CA TRP A 420 -16.05 -5.18 -17.02
C TRP A 420 -17.14 -5.64 -16.04
N THR A 421 -16.87 -6.69 -15.32
CA THR A 421 -17.66 -7.10 -14.17
C THR A 421 -17.08 -6.51 -12.90
N ILE A 422 -17.93 -5.91 -12.06
CA ILE A 422 -17.54 -5.32 -10.79
C ILE A 422 -17.90 -6.27 -9.66
N ASN A 423 -16.91 -6.70 -8.90
CA ASN A 423 -17.08 -7.62 -7.78
C ASN A 423 -16.65 -6.96 -6.47
N ARG A 424 -17.26 -7.38 -5.37
CA ARG A 424 -16.80 -7.03 -4.03
C ARG A 424 -15.88 -8.12 -3.50
N ALA A 425 -14.71 -7.70 -3.02
CA ALA A 425 -13.82 -8.53 -2.23
C ALA A 425 -14.20 -8.45 -0.74
N ALA A 426 -13.84 -9.49 0.02
CA ALA A 426 -13.89 -9.39 1.48
C ALA A 426 -12.93 -8.29 1.97
N PRO A 427 -13.24 -7.60 3.07
CA PRO A 427 -12.28 -6.69 3.72
C PRO A 427 -10.97 -7.40 4.05
N LEU A 428 -9.87 -6.66 3.95
CA LEU A 428 -8.52 -7.18 4.23
C LEU A 428 -8.25 -7.31 5.71
#